data_ed1e9a805896fbb916ac80107e46f00d
#
_entry.id   ed1e9a805896fbb916ac80107e46f00d
#
_cell.length_a   1.000
_cell.length_b   1.000
_cell.length_c   1.000
_cell.angle_alpha   90.00
_cell.angle_beta   90.00
_cell.angle_gamma   90.00
#
_symmetry.space_group_name_H-M   'P 1'
#
loop_
_entity.id
_entity.type
_entity.pdbx_description
1 polymer ?
#
loop_
_entity_poly.entity_id
_entity_poly.type
_entity_poly.pdbx_seq_one_letter_code
_entity_poly.pdbx_strand_id
1 'polypeptide(L)'
;FIANSTEFVHCIDRDGDGRADERRVVLSGFGAEDTHHIIHTFRHGPDARVYFNQSIYIHSHVETPRGVRRLNGGGIWRFEPESLALDVFARGWVNTWGHIFDAWGRSLTTDGAGGEGIYYAFPGAAYQAAVGTPRILHGMNPGSPKYCGLEIVDGRHLPDDSQGLLVANDFRANRVCRFRLTEAGSGFTSEKLPDLIHSSRVTFRPIDVKMGPDGAIYI
;
A
#
# COMPACT_ATOMS: atom_id res chain seq x y z
N PHE A 1 6.88 2.72 -14.00
CA PHE A 1 5.58 2.08 -14.21
C PHE A 1 4.44 3.03 -13.84
N ILE A 2 3.32 2.92 -14.52
CA ILE A 2 2.14 3.77 -14.35
C ILE A 2 0.89 2.89 -14.30
N ALA A 3 -0.01 3.16 -13.32
CA ALA A 3 -1.37 2.67 -13.35
C ALA A 3 -2.20 3.54 -14.31
N ASN A 4 -2.78 2.93 -15.32
CA ASN A 4 -3.62 3.61 -16.30
C ASN A 4 -4.99 2.92 -16.38
N SER A 5 -5.81 3.14 -15.36
CA SER A 5 -7.12 2.48 -15.22
C SER A 5 -7.00 0.94 -15.24
N THR A 6 -7.37 0.29 -16.34
CA THR A 6 -7.33 -1.17 -16.51
C THR A 6 -5.98 -1.72 -16.95
N GLU A 7 -4.98 -0.86 -17.08
CA GLU A 7 -3.65 -1.21 -17.64
C GLU A 7 -2.53 -0.90 -16.65
N PHE A 8 -1.50 -1.73 -16.68
CA PHE A 8 -0.21 -1.47 -16.07
C PHE A 8 0.81 -1.19 -17.18
N VAL A 9 1.33 0.03 -17.18
CA VAL A 9 2.11 0.57 -18.29
C VAL A 9 3.56 0.78 -17.87
N HIS A 10 4.50 0.37 -18.70
CA HIS A 10 5.91 0.70 -18.58
C HIS A 10 6.23 1.83 -19.55
N CYS A 11 6.66 2.96 -19.02
CA CYS A 11 7.20 4.07 -19.79
C CYS A 11 8.71 4.04 -19.69
N ILE A 12 9.39 4.19 -20.83
CA ILE A 12 10.85 4.10 -20.93
C ILE A 12 11.35 5.43 -21.49
N ASP A 13 12.23 6.07 -20.74
CA ASP A 13 13.02 7.24 -21.12
C ASP A 13 14.42 6.71 -21.46
N ARG A 14 14.85 6.82 -22.72
CA ARG A 14 16.10 6.23 -23.21
C ARG A 14 17.25 7.23 -23.20
N ASP A 15 16.95 8.50 -23.36
CA ASP A 15 17.94 9.57 -23.45
C ASP A 15 18.07 10.41 -22.16
N GLY A 16 17.19 10.17 -21.19
CA GLY A 16 17.24 10.82 -19.87
C GLY A 16 16.73 12.26 -19.87
N ASP A 17 15.90 12.63 -20.83
CA ASP A 17 15.34 13.98 -20.93
C ASP A 17 14.10 14.20 -20.04
N GLY A 18 13.66 13.16 -19.33
CA GLY A 18 12.49 13.17 -18.44
C GLY A 18 11.16 12.93 -19.17
N ARG A 19 11.20 12.54 -20.44
CA ARG A 19 10.04 12.17 -21.25
C ARG A 19 10.12 10.70 -21.64
N ALA A 20 8.97 10.07 -21.79
CA ALA A 20 8.95 8.68 -22.24
C ALA A 20 9.06 8.59 -23.77
N ASP A 21 10.11 7.97 -24.27
CA ASP A 21 10.28 7.63 -25.69
C ASP A 21 9.40 6.46 -26.10
N GLU A 22 9.13 5.59 -25.16
CA GLU A 22 8.38 4.36 -25.40
C GLU A 22 7.36 4.12 -24.28
N ARG A 23 6.17 3.65 -24.68
CA ARG A 23 5.11 3.24 -23.79
C ARG A 23 4.66 1.83 -24.15
N ARG A 24 4.74 0.91 -23.19
CA ARG A 24 4.28 -0.48 -23.35
C ARG A 24 3.21 -0.79 -22.33
N VAL A 25 2.09 -1.36 -22.78
CA VAL A 25 1.15 -2.02 -21.87
C VAL A 25 1.77 -3.37 -21.49
N VAL A 26 2.06 -3.53 -20.21
CA VAL A 26 2.73 -4.73 -19.68
C VAL A 26 1.71 -5.75 -19.22
N LEU A 27 0.66 -5.28 -18.54
CA LEU A 27 -0.48 -6.07 -18.08
C LEU A 27 -1.77 -5.31 -18.35
N SER A 28 -2.84 -6.04 -18.64
CA SER A 28 -4.20 -5.51 -18.78
C SER A 28 -5.22 -6.46 -18.17
N GLY A 29 -6.45 -5.95 -17.93
CA GLY A 29 -7.52 -6.73 -17.32
C GLY A 29 -7.72 -6.43 -15.83
N PHE A 30 -7.14 -5.34 -15.33
CA PHE A 30 -7.51 -4.80 -14.03
C PHE A 30 -8.91 -4.20 -14.11
N GLY A 31 -9.70 -4.38 -13.05
CA GLY A 31 -11.04 -3.84 -12.99
C GLY A 31 -11.06 -2.31 -12.84
N ALA A 32 -12.16 -1.68 -13.26
CA ALA A 32 -12.38 -0.24 -13.17
C ALA A 32 -13.84 0.09 -12.78
N GLU A 33 -14.51 -0.83 -12.11
CA GLU A 33 -15.92 -0.67 -11.70
C GLU A 33 -16.10 0.47 -10.70
N ASP A 34 -15.06 0.79 -9.95
CA ASP A 34 -15.01 1.94 -9.04
C ASP A 34 -13.67 2.66 -9.20
N THR A 35 -13.70 3.85 -9.79
CA THR A 35 -12.49 4.64 -10.10
C THR A 35 -11.69 5.09 -8.88
N HIS A 36 -12.26 5.03 -7.67
CA HIS A 36 -11.56 5.31 -6.42
C HIS A 36 -10.77 4.10 -5.88
N HIS A 37 -10.94 2.93 -6.48
CA HIS A 37 -10.43 1.66 -5.97
C HIS A 37 -9.58 0.87 -6.97
N ILE A 38 -9.25 1.47 -8.13
CA ILE A 38 -8.39 0.89 -9.16
C ILE A 38 -6.98 0.62 -8.62
N ILE A 39 -6.10 0.01 -9.43
CA ILE A 39 -4.72 -0.25 -9.01
C ILE A 39 -3.95 1.03 -8.68
N HIS A 40 -3.23 1.02 -7.58
CA HIS A 40 -2.48 2.17 -7.04
C HIS A 40 -1.36 1.72 -6.08
N THR A 41 -0.63 2.69 -5.50
CA THR A 41 0.40 2.50 -4.47
C THR A 41 1.47 1.49 -4.87
N PHE A 42 2.31 1.89 -5.83
CA PHE A 42 3.43 1.06 -6.28
C PHE A 42 4.59 1.11 -5.29
N ARG A 43 5.15 -0.06 -4.98
CA ARG A 43 6.35 -0.23 -4.15
C ARG A 43 7.27 -1.28 -4.75
N HIS A 44 8.57 -1.03 -4.70
CA HIS A 44 9.54 -2.10 -4.88
C HIS A 44 9.67 -2.90 -3.60
N GLY A 45 9.56 -4.20 -3.71
CA GLY A 45 9.84 -5.12 -2.62
C GLY A 45 11.33 -5.44 -2.49
N PRO A 46 11.75 -6.01 -1.36
CA PRO A 46 13.13 -6.43 -1.14
C PRO A 46 13.57 -7.58 -2.07
N ASP A 47 12.64 -8.21 -2.73
CA ASP A 47 12.81 -9.27 -3.73
C ASP A 47 12.86 -8.74 -5.19
N ALA A 48 13.07 -7.45 -5.37
CA ALA A 48 13.10 -6.73 -6.65
C ALA A 48 11.79 -6.78 -7.45
N ARG A 49 10.70 -7.24 -6.84
CA ARG A 49 9.37 -7.23 -7.47
C ARG A 49 8.64 -5.92 -7.20
N VAL A 50 7.65 -5.66 -8.04
CA VAL A 50 6.76 -4.51 -7.88
C VAL A 50 5.47 -4.95 -7.20
N TYR A 51 5.14 -4.29 -6.11
CA TYR A 51 3.90 -4.49 -5.37
C TYR A 51 2.97 -3.32 -5.58
N PHE A 52 1.68 -3.60 -5.69
CA PHE A 52 0.66 -2.55 -5.83
C PHE A 52 -0.69 -3.03 -5.32
N ASN A 53 -1.52 -2.09 -4.95
CA ASN A 53 -2.78 -2.36 -4.29
C ASN A 53 -3.96 -2.23 -5.25
N GLN A 54 -5.03 -2.91 -4.87
CA GLN A 54 -6.37 -2.77 -5.41
C GLN A 54 -7.34 -2.80 -4.23
N SER A 55 -8.48 -2.09 -4.32
CA SER A 55 -9.44 -2.04 -3.23
C SER A 55 -10.78 -2.71 -3.57
N ILE A 56 -11.75 -2.59 -2.66
CA ILE A 56 -13.07 -3.21 -2.78
C ILE A 56 -13.80 -2.78 -4.07
N TYR A 57 -14.72 -3.60 -4.54
CA TYR A 57 -15.55 -3.46 -5.74
C TYR A 57 -14.83 -3.71 -7.07
N ILE A 58 -13.51 -3.87 -7.06
CA ILE A 58 -12.73 -4.14 -8.27
C ILE A 58 -12.66 -5.64 -8.53
N HIS A 59 -12.90 -6.05 -9.76
CA HIS A 59 -12.81 -7.44 -10.23
C HIS A 59 -11.77 -7.51 -11.34
N SER A 60 -10.56 -7.90 -10.99
CA SER A 60 -9.46 -7.99 -11.94
C SER A 60 -9.27 -9.41 -12.45
N HIS A 61 -9.16 -9.54 -13.78
CA HIS A 61 -8.88 -10.78 -14.48
C HIS A 61 -7.73 -10.54 -15.45
N VAL A 62 -6.51 -10.64 -14.95
CA VAL A 62 -5.30 -10.26 -15.67
C VAL A 62 -4.70 -11.46 -16.37
N GLU A 63 -4.51 -11.38 -17.68
CA GLU A 63 -3.81 -12.39 -18.46
C GLU A 63 -2.29 -12.20 -18.33
N THR A 64 -1.59 -13.29 -18.10
CA THR A 64 -0.13 -13.34 -18.05
C THR A 64 0.38 -14.52 -18.86
N PRO A 65 1.68 -14.57 -19.22
CA PRO A 65 2.26 -15.74 -19.86
C PRO A 65 2.11 -17.05 -19.07
N ARG A 66 1.80 -16.93 -17.76
CA ARG A 66 1.60 -18.07 -16.86
C ARG A 66 0.12 -18.33 -16.54
N GLY A 67 -0.79 -17.79 -17.35
CA GLY A 67 -2.23 -17.94 -17.19
C GLY A 67 -2.88 -16.77 -16.47
N VAL A 68 -4.18 -16.83 -16.34
CA VAL A 68 -5.01 -15.75 -15.76
C VAL A 68 -4.82 -15.66 -14.26
N ARG A 69 -4.65 -14.46 -13.76
CA ARG A 69 -4.67 -14.13 -12.32
C ARG A 69 -5.92 -13.32 -12.01
N ARG A 70 -6.57 -13.67 -10.90
CA ARG A 70 -7.83 -13.02 -10.47
C ARG A 70 -7.71 -12.50 -9.05
N LEU A 71 -8.22 -11.30 -8.86
CA LEU A 71 -8.45 -10.71 -7.55
C LEU A 71 -9.79 -9.98 -7.55
N ASN A 72 -10.69 -10.45 -6.71
CA ASN A 72 -11.98 -9.81 -6.47
C ASN A 72 -11.94 -9.11 -5.12
N GLY A 73 -12.14 -7.79 -5.12
CA GLY A 73 -12.03 -6.94 -3.92
C GLY A 73 -10.60 -6.53 -3.60
N GLY A 74 -10.41 -6.09 -2.35
CA GLY A 74 -9.16 -5.49 -1.91
C GLY A 74 -8.03 -6.48 -1.68
N GLY A 75 -6.83 -6.11 -2.11
CA GLY A 75 -5.62 -6.89 -1.92
C GLY A 75 -4.37 -6.23 -2.50
N ILE A 76 -3.29 -6.98 -2.42
CA ILE A 76 -1.97 -6.57 -2.89
C ILE A 76 -1.54 -7.52 -3.99
N TRP A 77 -1.19 -6.95 -5.13
CA TRP A 77 -0.56 -7.65 -6.23
C TRP A 77 0.96 -7.66 -6.07
N ARG A 78 1.60 -8.71 -6.60
CA ARG A 78 3.05 -8.85 -6.71
C ARG A 78 3.41 -9.19 -8.15
N PHE A 79 4.22 -8.35 -8.77
CA PHE A 79 4.61 -8.44 -10.18
C PHE A 79 6.11 -8.59 -10.34
N GLU A 80 6.53 -9.53 -11.15
CA GLU A 80 7.91 -9.77 -11.57
C GLU A 80 8.13 -9.19 -12.97
N PRO A 81 8.85 -8.09 -13.14
CA PRO A 81 8.98 -7.42 -14.42
C PRO A 81 9.67 -8.24 -15.53
N GLU A 82 10.65 -9.07 -15.16
CA GLU A 82 11.41 -9.84 -16.15
C GLU A 82 10.60 -11.00 -16.75
N SER A 83 9.89 -11.73 -15.91
CA SER A 83 9.13 -12.92 -16.30
C SER A 83 7.66 -12.64 -16.59
N LEU A 84 7.21 -11.41 -16.36
CA LEU A 84 5.80 -10.99 -16.39
C LEU A 84 4.89 -11.83 -15.48
N ALA A 85 5.47 -12.46 -14.46
CA ALA A 85 4.68 -13.20 -13.49
C ALA A 85 3.93 -12.25 -12.58
N LEU A 86 2.64 -12.51 -12.41
CA LEU A 86 1.75 -11.76 -11.51
C LEU A 86 1.11 -12.72 -10.52
N ASP A 87 1.15 -12.35 -9.24
CA ASP A 87 0.51 -13.10 -8.16
C ASP A 87 -0.29 -12.18 -7.26
N VAL A 88 -1.27 -12.74 -6.56
CA VAL A 88 -1.92 -12.07 -5.43
C VAL A 88 -1.07 -12.34 -4.18
N PHE A 89 -0.43 -11.29 -3.66
CA PHE A 89 0.41 -11.40 -2.47
C PHE A 89 -0.42 -11.65 -1.20
N ALA A 90 -1.47 -10.85 -1.00
CA ALA A 90 -2.43 -11.01 0.09
C ALA A 90 -3.75 -10.31 -0.28
N ARG A 91 -4.86 -10.66 0.40
CA ARG A 91 -6.18 -10.14 0.06
C ARG A 91 -7.10 -10.05 1.27
N GLY A 92 -8.27 -9.41 1.06
CA GLY A 92 -9.37 -9.41 2.03
C GLY A 92 -9.43 -8.13 2.87
N TRP A 93 -8.93 -7.03 2.33
CA TRP A 93 -9.18 -5.68 2.86
C TRP A 93 -10.30 -4.98 2.10
N VAL A 94 -10.82 -3.92 2.69
CA VAL A 94 -11.91 -3.13 2.10
C VAL A 94 -11.33 -2.00 1.24
N ASN A 95 -10.51 -1.14 1.83
CA ASN A 95 -9.90 -0.01 1.15
C ASN A 95 -8.39 -0.04 1.38
N THR A 96 -7.76 -1.05 0.79
CA THR A 96 -6.31 -1.23 0.81
C THR A 96 -5.66 0.02 0.24
N TRP A 97 -4.71 0.63 0.97
CA TRP A 97 -4.10 1.87 0.51
C TRP A 97 -2.59 1.89 0.64
N GLY A 98 -2.05 2.16 1.83
CA GLY A 98 -0.61 2.20 2.04
C GLY A 98 -0.01 0.80 2.03
N HIS A 99 1.23 0.68 1.55
CA HIS A 99 1.99 -0.55 1.61
C HIS A 99 3.47 -0.22 1.74
N ILE A 100 4.16 -0.88 2.65
CA ILE A 100 5.60 -0.70 2.90
C ILE A 100 6.23 -2.01 3.36
N PHE A 101 7.51 -2.15 3.12
CA PHE A 101 8.35 -3.19 3.72
C PHE A 101 9.28 -2.59 4.77
N ASP A 102 9.48 -3.28 5.86
CA ASP A 102 10.52 -2.93 6.81
C ASP A 102 11.91 -3.42 6.34
N ALA A 103 12.95 -3.12 7.11
CA ALA A 103 14.33 -3.50 6.80
C ALA A 103 14.56 -5.03 6.73
N TRP A 104 13.62 -5.82 7.25
CA TRP A 104 13.67 -7.29 7.24
C TRP A 104 12.80 -7.89 6.13
N GLY A 105 12.16 -7.05 5.31
CA GLY A 105 11.25 -7.48 4.26
C GLY A 105 9.86 -7.88 4.75
N ARG A 106 9.49 -7.52 5.99
CA ARG A 106 8.14 -7.76 6.51
C ARG A 106 7.19 -6.69 5.98
N SER A 107 6.06 -7.13 5.48
CA SER A 107 5.11 -6.26 4.77
C SER A 107 4.04 -5.71 5.71
N LEU A 108 3.82 -4.41 5.64
CA LEU A 108 2.77 -3.69 6.37
C LEU A 108 1.87 -2.96 5.38
N THR A 109 0.58 -2.94 5.65
CA THR A 109 -0.40 -2.25 4.80
C THR A 109 -1.46 -1.54 5.62
N THR A 110 -2.08 -0.53 5.05
CA THR A 110 -3.24 0.14 5.65
C THR A 110 -4.53 -0.29 4.97
N ASP A 111 -5.61 -0.31 5.77
CA ASP A 111 -6.98 -0.40 5.29
C ASP A 111 -7.73 0.88 5.70
N GLY A 112 -8.13 1.69 4.73
CA GLY A 112 -8.88 2.93 4.95
C GLY A 112 -10.34 2.71 5.33
N ALA A 113 -10.75 1.45 5.53
CA ALA A 113 -12.08 1.07 6.00
C ALA A 113 -11.99 -0.21 6.83
N GLY A 114 -13.11 -0.69 7.36
CA GLY A 114 -13.14 -1.94 8.12
C GLY A 114 -12.68 -1.85 9.58
N GLY A 115 -12.22 -0.68 10.05
CA GLY A 115 -12.09 -0.37 11.47
C GLY A 115 -10.82 -0.84 12.18
N GLU A 116 -9.79 -1.31 11.47
CA GLU A 116 -8.59 -1.89 12.10
C GLU A 116 -7.24 -1.28 11.64
N GLY A 117 -7.26 -0.40 10.68
CA GLY A 117 -6.16 0.51 10.31
C GLY A 117 -4.96 -0.15 9.66
N ILE A 118 -3.97 -0.55 10.44
CA ILE A 118 -2.69 -1.09 9.96
C ILE A 118 -2.64 -2.60 10.15
N TYR A 119 -2.14 -3.30 9.14
CA TYR A 119 -2.03 -4.76 9.14
C TYR A 119 -0.60 -5.20 8.86
N TYR A 120 -0.20 -6.29 9.51
CA TYR A 120 0.96 -7.07 9.09
C TYR A 120 0.51 -8.03 7.99
N ALA A 121 0.99 -7.86 6.77
CA ALA A 121 0.56 -8.63 5.60
C ALA A 121 1.48 -9.81 5.33
N PHE A 122 0.90 -11.01 5.16
CA PHE A 122 1.66 -12.24 4.87
C PHE A 122 1.44 -12.71 3.44
N PRO A 123 2.44 -13.31 2.80
CA PRO A 123 2.26 -13.93 1.50
C PRO A 123 1.15 -15.01 1.53
N GLY A 124 0.19 -14.92 0.62
CA GLY A 124 -0.90 -15.88 0.48
C GLY A 124 -2.05 -15.73 1.48
N ALA A 125 -1.98 -14.79 2.42
CA ALA A 125 -3.00 -14.60 3.43
C ALA A 125 -4.31 -14.04 2.86
N ALA A 126 -5.44 -14.49 3.46
CA ALA A 126 -6.75 -13.91 3.28
C ALA A 126 -7.24 -13.33 4.61
N TYR A 127 -7.35 -12.01 4.69
CA TYR A 127 -7.82 -11.31 5.90
C TYR A 127 -9.33 -11.38 6.07
N GLN A 128 -10.01 -11.62 4.96
CA GLN A 128 -11.43 -11.85 4.88
C GLN A 128 -11.67 -12.83 3.72
N ALA A 129 -12.55 -13.79 3.88
CA ALA A 129 -12.80 -14.82 2.86
C ALA A 129 -13.49 -14.22 1.62
N ALA A 130 -14.44 -13.31 1.87
CA ALA A 130 -15.17 -12.54 0.85
C ALA A 130 -15.66 -11.23 1.45
N VAL A 131 -16.04 -10.30 0.61
CA VAL A 131 -16.64 -9.03 1.03
C VAL A 131 -17.86 -9.28 1.90
N GLY A 132 -17.92 -8.64 3.06
CA GLY A 132 -19.03 -8.76 4.02
C GLY A 132 -18.93 -9.95 4.99
N THR A 133 -17.96 -10.84 4.84
CA THR A 133 -17.74 -11.92 5.83
C THR A 133 -16.95 -11.39 7.04
N PRO A 134 -17.00 -12.09 8.19
CA PRO A 134 -16.13 -11.76 9.32
C PRO A 134 -14.64 -11.81 8.94
N ARG A 135 -13.85 -10.99 9.61
CA ARG A 135 -12.39 -11.01 9.46
C ARG A 135 -11.81 -12.29 10.06
N ILE A 136 -10.83 -12.85 9.37
CA ILE A 136 -10.07 -14.03 9.80
C ILE A 136 -8.80 -13.61 10.53
N LEU A 137 -8.12 -12.58 9.99
CA LEU A 137 -6.94 -11.97 10.57
C LEU A 137 -7.22 -10.49 10.82
N HIS A 138 -6.68 -9.97 11.94
CA HIS A 138 -7.00 -8.65 12.44
C HIS A 138 -5.86 -7.67 12.26
N GLY A 139 -6.20 -6.38 12.20
CA GLY A 139 -5.26 -5.27 12.22
C GLY A 139 -4.85 -4.88 13.63
N MET A 140 -3.87 -3.99 13.71
CA MET A 140 -3.21 -3.59 14.95
C MET A 140 -3.82 -2.34 15.60
N ASN A 141 -4.65 -1.60 14.90
CA ASN A 141 -5.16 -0.30 15.31
C ASN A 141 -6.68 -0.27 15.30
N PRO A 142 -7.35 -0.87 16.31
CA PRO A 142 -8.81 -0.89 16.38
C PRO A 142 -9.40 0.53 16.44
N GLY A 143 -10.60 0.67 15.91
CA GLY A 143 -11.29 1.95 15.75
C GLY A 143 -11.82 2.12 14.33
N SER A 144 -12.04 3.34 13.91
CA SER A 144 -12.47 3.64 12.53
C SER A 144 -11.56 4.69 11.86
N PRO A 145 -10.25 4.48 11.84
CA PRO A 145 -9.36 5.37 11.13
C PRO A 145 -9.61 5.27 9.62
N LYS A 146 -9.29 6.35 8.90
CA LYS A 146 -9.25 6.33 7.44
C LYS A 146 -7.78 6.44 7.01
N TYR A 147 -6.99 5.42 7.35
CA TYR A 147 -5.57 5.42 7.00
C TYR A 147 -5.36 5.24 5.51
N CYS A 148 -4.49 6.09 4.96
CA CYS A 148 -4.09 6.11 3.57
C CYS A 148 -2.61 5.72 3.46
N GLY A 149 -1.75 6.63 2.99
CA GLY A 149 -0.32 6.40 2.86
C GLY A 149 0.33 5.87 4.14
N LEU A 150 1.35 5.05 3.95
CA LEU A 150 2.11 4.42 5.03
C LEU A 150 3.60 4.50 4.71
N GLU A 151 4.40 4.91 5.70
CA GLU A 151 5.85 4.99 5.58
C GLU A 151 6.53 4.59 6.89
N ILE A 152 7.78 4.13 6.82
CA ILE A 152 8.66 3.92 7.96
C ILE A 152 9.66 5.06 7.98
N VAL A 153 9.81 5.69 9.14
CA VAL A 153 10.80 6.74 9.33
C VAL A 153 12.19 6.11 9.34
N ASP A 154 12.97 6.43 8.34
CA ASP A 154 14.36 5.98 8.20
C ASP A 154 15.19 7.11 7.55
N GLY A 155 15.68 8.04 8.33
CA GLY A 155 16.42 9.18 7.79
C GLY A 155 17.33 9.84 8.81
N ARG A 156 18.59 10.04 8.44
CA ARG A 156 19.63 10.62 9.31
C ARG A 156 19.32 12.02 9.84
N HIS A 157 18.39 12.73 9.22
CA HIS A 157 18.02 14.08 9.61
C HIS A 157 16.86 14.13 10.62
N LEU A 158 16.29 12.98 10.93
CA LEU A 158 15.21 12.88 11.90
C LEU A 158 15.73 12.42 13.25
N PRO A 159 15.08 12.83 14.37
CA PRO A 159 15.49 12.43 15.72
C PRO A 159 15.60 10.92 15.90
N ASP A 160 16.52 10.48 16.71
CA ASP A 160 16.78 9.05 16.96
C ASP A 160 15.56 8.32 17.52
N ASP A 161 14.74 8.98 18.33
CA ASP A 161 13.50 8.42 18.89
C ASP A 161 12.37 8.27 17.87
N SER A 162 12.54 8.86 16.69
CA SER A 162 11.63 8.75 15.56
C SER A 162 12.00 7.63 14.60
N GLN A 163 13.21 7.08 14.68
CA GLN A 163 13.67 6.02 13.78
C GLN A 163 12.85 4.75 13.94
N GLY A 164 12.46 4.14 12.82
CA GLY A 164 11.64 2.93 12.78
C GLY A 164 10.16 3.13 13.13
N LEU A 165 9.73 4.34 13.44
CA LEU A 165 8.31 4.61 13.62
C LEU A 165 7.54 4.47 12.30
N LEU A 166 6.34 3.92 12.38
CA LEU A 166 5.38 4.03 11.30
C LEU A 166 4.71 5.40 11.29
N VAL A 167 4.56 5.94 10.11
CA VAL A 167 3.77 7.15 9.85
C VAL A 167 2.65 6.81 8.89
N ALA A 168 1.42 7.17 9.24
CA ALA A 168 0.24 6.93 8.42
C ALA A 168 -0.65 8.17 8.38
N ASN A 169 -1.17 8.48 7.21
CA ASN A 169 -2.11 9.57 7.03
C ASN A 169 -3.51 9.15 7.43
N ASP A 170 -4.15 9.90 8.32
CA ASP A 170 -5.58 9.75 8.62
C ASP A 170 -6.36 10.85 7.88
N PHE A 171 -6.80 10.50 6.69
CA PHE A 171 -7.51 11.37 5.76
C PHE A 171 -8.75 12.03 6.38
N ARG A 172 -9.50 11.28 7.19
CA ARG A 172 -10.77 11.76 7.78
C ARG A 172 -10.54 12.69 8.97
N ALA A 173 -9.48 12.43 9.74
CA ALA A 173 -9.20 13.18 10.96
C ALA A 173 -8.21 14.33 10.75
N ASN A 174 -7.84 14.65 9.51
CA ASN A 174 -6.96 15.78 9.16
C ASN A 174 -5.61 15.74 9.88
N ARG A 175 -4.98 14.56 9.91
CA ARG A 175 -3.74 14.36 10.68
C ARG A 175 -2.83 13.33 10.05
N VAL A 176 -1.57 13.38 10.46
CA VAL A 176 -0.54 12.39 10.19
C VAL A 176 -0.17 11.73 11.50
N CYS A 177 -0.49 10.45 11.62
CA CYS A 177 -0.31 9.67 12.84
C CYS A 177 1.07 9.02 12.88
N ARG A 178 1.56 8.78 14.10
CA ARG A 178 2.79 8.00 14.36
C ARG A 178 2.47 6.78 15.20
N PHE A 179 3.15 5.68 14.90
CA PHE A 179 2.99 4.43 15.65
C PHE A 179 4.35 3.81 15.94
N ARG A 180 4.48 3.27 17.15
CA ARG A 180 5.58 2.37 17.50
C ARG A 180 5.10 0.94 17.37
N LEU A 181 5.82 0.14 16.59
CA LEU A 181 5.62 -1.30 16.54
C LEU A 181 6.50 -2.00 17.55
N THR A 182 5.93 -3.00 18.21
CA THR A 182 6.66 -3.92 19.09
C THR A 182 6.35 -5.34 18.66
N GLU A 183 7.38 -6.16 18.51
CA GLU A 183 7.20 -7.56 18.17
C GLU A 183 6.42 -8.29 19.28
N ALA A 184 5.44 -9.07 18.88
CA ALA A 184 4.57 -9.82 19.77
C ALA A 184 4.17 -11.16 19.13
N GLY A 185 4.68 -12.26 19.68
CA GLY A 185 4.50 -13.59 19.07
C GLY A 185 5.06 -13.65 17.65
N SER A 186 4.24 -14.03 16.69
CA SER A 186 4.59 -14.05 15.26
C SER A 186 4.22 -12.78 14.49
N GLY A 187 3.86 -11.71 15.17
CA GLY A 187 3.43 -10.45 14.58
C GLY A 187 3.87 -9.25 15.38
N PHE A 188 3.01 -8.25 15.44
CA PHE A 188 3.28 -6.97 16.11
C PHE A 188 2.08 -6.51 16.91
N THR A 189 2.37 -5.72 17.95
CA THR A 189 1.44 -4.76 18.55
C THR A 189 1.81 -3.36 18.09
N SER A 190 0.85 -2.45 18.12
CA SER A 190 1.03 -1.07 17.71
C SER A 190 0.58 -0.13 18.83
N GLU A 191 1.47 0.78 19.22
CA GLU A 191 1.18 1.88 20.12
C GLU A 191 1.06 3.17 19.32
N LYS A 192 -0.09 3.85 19.43
CA LYS A 192 -0.24 5.17 18.83
C LYS A 192 0.47 6.23 19.68
N LEU A 193 1.36 6.98 19.04
CA LEU A 193 2.06 8.12 19.62
C LEU A 193 1.32 9.43 19.29
N PRO A 194 1.72 10.59 19.88
CA PRO A 194 1.22 11.90 19.48
C PRO A 194 1.37 12.10 17.96
N ASP A 195 0.35 12.70 17.35
CA ASP A 195 0.33 12.92 15.90
C ASP A 195 1.55 13.74 15.45
N LEU A 196 2.13 13.41 14.30
CA LEU A 196 3.20 14.19 13.68
C LEU A 196 2.69 15.57 13.25
N ILE A 197 1.51 15.57 12.62
CA ILE A 197 0.80 16.78 12.19
C ILE A 197 -0.68 16.59 12.53
N HIS A 198 -1.27 17.63 13.06
CA HIS A 198 -2.72 17.73 13.23
C HIS A 198 -3.18 19.10 12.78
N SER A 199 -4.20 19.18 11.93
CA SER A 199 -4.75 20.42 11.43
C SER A 199 -6.22 20.59 11.81
N SER A 200 -6.57 21.79 12.25
CA SER A 200 -7.96 22.20 12.40
C SER A 200 -8.66 22.53 11.07
N ARG A 201 -7.90 22.57 9.98
CA ARG A 201 -8.43 22.85 8.63
C ARG A 201 -8.97 21.58 8.01
N VAL A 202 -10.27 21.54 7.72
CA VAL A 202 -10.95 20.41 7.07
C VAL A 202 -10.46 20.13 5.65
N THR A 203 -9.75 21.07 5.05
CA THR A 203 -9.12 20.93 3.74
C THR A 203 -7.78 20.20 3.80
N PHE A 204 -7.16 20.06 4.98
CA PHE A 204 -5.97 19.23 5.14
C PHE A 204 -6.40 17.75 5.12
N ARG A 205 -6.20 17.12 3.98
CA ARG A 205 -6.58 15.72 3.74
C ARG A 205 -5.37 14.96 3.21
N PRO A 206 -4.44 14.58 4.09
CA PRO A 206 -3.23 13.89 3.67
C PRO A 206 -3.57 12.50 3.12
N ILE A 207 -3.05 12.16 1.94
CA ILE A 207 -3.36 10.90 1.26
C ILE A 207 -2.15 9.99 1.07
N ASP A 208 -0.95 10.58 0.98
CA ASP A 208 0.28 9.81 0.89
C ASP A 208 1.37 10.41 1.77
N VAL A 209 2.33 9.58 2.15
CA VAL A 209 3.51 9.97 2.91
C VAL A 209 4.70 9.17 2.42
N LYS A 210 5.83 9.85 2.20
CA LYS A 210 7.07 9.26 1.70
C LYS A 210 8.29 9.84 2.39
N MET A 211 9.27 8.97 2.62
CA MET A 211 10.63 9.44 2.87
C MET A 211 11.29 9.83 1.55
N GLY A 212 11.77 11.03 1.46
CA GLY A 212 12.54 11.50 0.31
C GLY A 212 14.01 11.08 0.39
N PRO A 213 14.72 11.09 -0.76
CA PRO A 213 16.16 10.78 -0.80
C PRO A 213 17.02 11.79 -0.05
N ASP A 214 16.49 12.96 0.24
CA ASP A 214 17.08 14.00 1.07
C ASP A 214 16.85 13.81 2.56
N GLY A 215 16.12 12.75 2.96
CA GLY A 215 15.77 12.44 4.34
C GLY A 215 14.59 13.24 4.89
N ALA A 216 13.90 14.01 4.06
CA ALA A 216 12.67 14.70 4.46
C ALA A 216 11.44 13.79 4.35
N ILE A 217 10.41 14.08 5.16
CA ILE A 217 9.10 13.46 5.04
C ILE A 217 8.23 14.34 4.14
N TYR A 218 7.77 13.77 3.03
CA TYR A 218 6.83 14.40 2.10
C TYR A 218 5.41 13.92 2.39
N ILE A 219 4.47 14.86 2.45
CA ILE A 219 3.06 14.58 2.74
C ILE A 219 2.18 15.27 1.71
#